data_14c04d3ebe2bfd2f9e412c27630ac6d1
#
_entry.id   14c04d3ebe2bfd2f9e412c27630ac6d1
#
_cell.length_a   1.000
_cell.length_b   1.000
_cell.length_c   1.000
_cell.angle_alpha   90.00
_cell.angle_beta   90.00
_cell.angle_gamma   90.00
#
_symmetry.space_group_name_H-M   'P 1'
#
loop_
_entity.id
_entity.type
_entity.pdbx_description
1 polymer ?
#
loop_
_entity_poly.entity_id
_entity_poly.type
_entity_poly.pdbx_seq_one_letter_code
_entity_poly.pdbx_strand_id
1 'polypeptide(L)'
;MRIFKLLILMITLAVITSCTKTEIVSPTDPLIQKKLQTMADKLLSDYKVKCPEYPGGLALKVISKNESWFVSSGLGTGITDQIHFRAASNTKLFTSTAILLLAQQGKLNIDAVISDIIPGTAITYVPLTANYQVPFRDQITIRQLLQHRAGIFDVTNENIPDTVPSSIPYSGKYYISYVLDSDSQHNFTFDELVGVDAECHLSYFKPGESYHYSNTGYSILGKIIERVSGQSYQQFVMEHIVQPMEMTNTSLPYLSSDRSIPSPFAKGYKYSPGNTIDVTESNMSVNVAEGNLITTPDDLSKFLRALIEGNGVLLPFWINQVLLAPPAGSSPAGWYGCGIFYSMNLGFGHNGAHEGYLSRMVTDPDAGFTAVAFTNTWDLSTESAMSEQLSFLVDEACYRAKIIVQ
;
A
#
# COMPACT_ATOMS: atom_id res chain seq x y z
N MET A 1 22.65 -42.01 61.39
CA MET A 1 23.15 -40.68 61.06
C MET A 1 22.89 -40.43 59.58
N ARG A 2 21.77 -39.73 59.24
CA ARG A 2 21.40 -39.37 57.89
C ARG A 2 21.59 -37.86 57.71
N ILE A 3 22.51 -37.47 56.85
CA ILE A 3 22.83 -36.09 56.54
C ILE A 3 21.85 -35.61 55.43
N PHE A 4 20.97 -34.65 55.79
CA PHE A 4 20.10 -33.96 54.82
C PHE A 4 20.95 -32.88 54.12
N LYS A 5 21.10 -33.01 52.79
CA LYS A 5 21.63 -31.92 51.94
C LYS A 5 20.48 -31.01 51.55
N LEU A 6 20.50 -29.80 52.04
CA LEU A 6 19.60 -28.71 51.66
C LEU A 6 20.10 -28.12 50.32
N LEU A 7 19.30 -28.26 49.27
CA LEU A 7 19.57 -27.65 47.97
C LEU A 7 18.88 -26.26 47.95
N ILE A 8 19.68 -25.18 48.04
CA ILE A 8 19.19 -23.82 47.91
C ILE A 8 19.10 -23.51 46.41
N LEU A 9 17.87 -23.38 45.90
CA LEU A 9 17.58 -22.93 44.54
C LEU A 9 17.61 -21.39 44.53
N MET A 10 18.68 -20.79 43.99
CA MET A 10 18.71 -19.35 43.69
C MET A 10 17.91 -19.07 42.44
N ILE A 11 16.73 -18.48 42.60
CA ILE A 11 15.95 -17.90 41.48
C ILE A 11 16.54 -16.50 41.24
N THR A 12 17.33 -16.37 40.17
CA THR A 12 17.73 -15.07 39.63
C THR A 12 16.54 -14.46 38.86
N LEU A 13 15.91 -13.47 39.48
CA LEU A 13 14.90 -12.64 38.86
C LEU A 13 15.61 -11.68 37.87
N ALA A 14 15.59 -11.99 36.58
CA ALA A 14 16.04 -11.06 35.55
C ALA A 14 14.99 -9.94 35.43
N VAL A 15 15.28 -8.80 35.99
CA VAL A 15 14.50 -7.57 35.73
C VAL A 15 14.85 -7.12 34.34
N ILE A 16 13.96 -7.40 33.40
CA ILE A 16 14.02 -6.80 32.04
C ILE A 16 13.57 -5.35 32.21
N THR A 17 14.53 -4.46 32.39
CA THR A 17 14.27 -3.01 32.18
C THR A 17 14.03 -2.78 30.69
N SER A 18 12.76 -2.70 30.31
CA SER A 18 12.36 -2.13 29.04
C SER A 18 12.79 -0.66 29.07
N CYS A 19 13.90 -0.34 28.39
CA CYS A 19 14.21 1.03 28.01
C CYS A 19 13.20 1.45 26.95
N THR A 20 12.10 2.04 27.38
CA THR A 20 11.30 2.90 26.49
C THR A 20 12.22 4.05 26.09
N LYS A 21 12.77 4.01 24.87
CA LYS A 21 13.33 5.19 24.24
C LYS A 21 12.20 6.19 24.10
N THR A 22 12.11 7.12 25.04
CA THR A 22 11.36 8.35 24.83
C THR A 22 12.07 9.06 23.67
N GLU A 23 11.48 9.05 22.49
CA GLU A 23 11.93 9.92 21.40
C GLU A 23 11.81 11.36 21.92
N ILE A 24 12.96 11.95 22.21
CA ILE A 24 13.04 13.40 22.45
C ILE A 24 12.81 14.02 21.09
N VAL A 25 11.55 14.38 20.81
CA VAL A 25 11.22 15.21 19.64
C VAL A 25 11.89 16.55 19.88
N SER A 26 13.01 16.79 19.21
CA SER A 26 13.64 18.12 19.21
C SER A 26 12.61 19.14 18.71
N PRO A 27 12.57 20.37 19.30
CA PRO A 27 11.64 21.37 18.83
C PRO A 27 11.89 21.62 17.34
N THR A 28 10.82 21.48 16.55
CA THR A 28 10.86 21.67 15.09
C THR A 28 11.31 23.08 14.75
N ASP A 29 12.20 23.24 13.75
CA ASP A 29 12.63 24.54 13.28
C ASP A 29 11.42 25.33 12.71
N PRO A 30 11.02 26.45 13.34
CA PRO A 30 9.87 27.25 12.89
C PRO A 30 10.09 27.86 11.49
N LEU A 31 11.33 28.06 11.07
CA LEU A 31 11.64 28.60 9.74
C LEU A 31 11.36 27.53 8.66
N ILE A 32 11.74 26.29 8.91
CA ILE A 32 11.42 25.16 8.02
C ILE A 32 9.91 24.96 7.96
N GLN A 33 9.21 24.96 9.10
CA GLN A 33 7.75 24.87 9.16
C GLN A 33 7.09 25.93 8.26
N LYS A 34 7.53 27.19 8.36
CA LYS A 34 7.03 28.29 7.54
C LYS A 34 7.33 28.10 6.05
N LYS A 35 8.54 27.64 5.69
CA LYS A 35 8.90 27.39 4.30
C LYS A 35 8.04 26.26 3.69
N LEU A 36 7.83 25.17 4.42
CA LEU A 36 6.98 24.05 4.00
C LEU A 36 5.53 24.51 3.81
N GLN A 37 4.97 25.29 4.76
CA GLN A 37 3.61 25.83 4.63
C GLN A 37 3.48 26.74 3.41
N THR A 38 4.41 27.70 3.25
CA THR A 38 4.41 28.59 2.08
C THR A 38 4.49 27.81 0.76
N MET A 39 5.29 26.76 0.71
CA MET A 39 5.42 25.88 -0.46
C MET A 39 4.11 25.13 -0.74
N ALA A 40 3.46 24.55 0.28
CA ALA A 40 2.20 23.83 0.14
C ALA A 40 1.07 24.75 -0.34
N ASP A 41 0.97 25.96 0.26
CA ASP A 41 -0.02 26.97 -0.13
C ASP A 41 0.18 27.41 -1.59
N LYS A 42 1.43 27.63 -1.99
CA LYS A 42 1.74 28.01 -3.36
C LYS A 42 1.41 26.90 -4.36
N LEU A 43 1.78 25.65 -4.07
CA LEU A 43 1.48 24.51 -4.95
C LEU A 43 -0.03 24.37 -5.17
N LEU A 44 -0.82 24.41 -4.09
CA LEU A 44 -2.27 24.35 -4.19
C LEU A 44 -2.87 25.53 -4.93
N SER A 45 -2.37 26.75 -4.66
CA SER A 45 -2.80 27.97 -5.36
C SER A 45 -2.51 27.90 -6.86
N ASP A 46 -1.30 27.50 -7.25
CA ASP A 46 -0.91 27.35 -8.65
C ASP A 46 -1.79 26.28 -9.36
N TYR A 47 -2.14 25.21 -8.64
CA TYR A 47 -3.06 24.21 -9.16
C TYR A 47 -4.48 24.77 -9.35
N LYS A 48 -5.00 25.53 -8.38
CA LYS A 48 -6.33 26.15 -8.45
C LYS A 48 -6.45 27.25 -9.53
N VAL A 49 -5.35 27.85 -9.95
CA VAL A 49 -5.36 28.73 -11.15
C VAL A 49 -5.76 27.96 -12.41
N LYS A 50 -5.36 26.69 -12.53
CA LYS A 50 -5.69 25.82 -13.66
C LYS A 50 -7.04 25.11 -13.48
N CYS A 51 -7.45 24.88 -12.24
CA CYS A 51 -8.68 24.19 -11.84
C CYS A 51 -9.41 25.02 -10.76
N PRO A 52 -10.10 26.13 -11.12
CA PRO A 52 -10.65 27.10 -10.15
C PRO A 52 -11.65 26.50 -9.14
N GLU A 53 -12.44 25.51 -9.58
CA GLU A 53 -13.47 24.84 -8.77
C GLU A 53 -12.95 23.61 -8.01
N TYR A 54 -11.65 23.39 -8.00
CA TYR A 54 -11.04 22.25 -7.32
C TYR A 54 -11.38 22.22 -5.83
N PRO A 55 -12.11 21.18 -5.35
CA PRO A 55 -12.62 21.14 -3.98
C PRO A 55 -11.59 20.66 -2.97
N GLY A 56 -10.51 20.04 -3.45
CA GLY A 56 -9.51 19.39 -2.61
C GLY A 56 -8.48 20.32 -2.02
N GLY A 57 -7.70 19.74 -1.12
CA GLY A 57 -6.53 20.34 -0.50
C GLY A 57 -5.31 19.44 -0.62
N LEU A 58 -4.23 19.85 0.01
CA LEU A 58 -2.95 19.14 0.10
C LEU A 58 -2.56 18.99 1.56
N ALA A 59 -2.18 17.79 1.98
CA ALA A 59 -1.48 17.52 3.25
C ALA A 59 -0.09 16.98 2.97
N LEU A 60 0.87 17.34 3.81
CA LEU A 60 2.25 16.90 3.70
C LEU A 60 2.87 16.72 5.08
N LYS A 61 3.28 15.49 5.40
CA LYS A 61 4.13 15.12 6.53
C LYS A 61 5.56 14.96 6.03
N VAL A 62 6.51 15.54 6.76
CA VAL A 62 7.94 15.45 6.45
C VAL A 62 8.70 15.04 7.70
N ILE A 63 9.62 14.11 7.57
CA ILE A 63 10.59 13.74 8.60
C ILE A 63 11.98 13.91 7.99
N SER A 64 12.86 14.62 8.64
CA SER A 64 14.27 14.74 8.26
C SER A 64 15.13 14.63 9.51
N LYS A 65 16.05 13.67 9.51
CA LYS A 65 16.87 13.33 10.69
C LYS A 65 15.98 13.05 11.91
N ASN A 66 16.00 13.93 12.90
CA ASN A 66 15.24 13.79 14.16
C ASN A 66 14.11 14.83 14.28
N GLU A 67 13.81 15.57 13.21
CA GLU A 67 12.76 16.57 13.19
C GLU A 67 11.61 16.12 12.29
N SER A 68 10.41 16.64 12.59
CA SER A 68 9.19 16.24 11.90
C SER A 68 8.26 17.44 11.76
N TRP A 69 7.74 17.66 10.58
CA TRP A 69 6.83 18.75 10.25
C TRP A 69 5.56 18.20 9.59
N PHE A 70 4.47 18.90 9.83
CA PHE A 70 3.23 18.69 9.09
C PHE A 70 2.68 20.04 8.62
N VAL A 71 2.27 20.08 7.36
CA VAL A 71 1.59 21.23 6.76
C VAL A 71 0.38 20.77 5.98
N SER A 72 -0.65 21.62 5.93
CA SER A 72 -1.82 21.38 5.09
C SER A 72 -2.32 22.68 4.47
N SER A 73 -2.88 22.58 3.27
CA SER A 73 -3.48 23.69 2.54
C SER A 73 -4.82 23.25 1.95
N GLY A 74 -5.89 24.03 2.14
CA GLY A 74 -7.21 23.76 1.56
C GLY A 74 -8.03 22.65 2.22
N LEU A 75 -7.55 21.98 3.27
CA LEU A 75 -8.27 20.91 3.98
C LEU A 75 -9.11 21.40 5.17
N GLY A 76 -9.11 22.70 5.46
CA GLY A 76 -9.78 23.29 6.63
C GLY A 76 -8.81 23.67 7.73
N THR A 77 -9.35 24.06 8.89
CA THR A 77 -8.58 24.50 10.07
C THR A 77 -8.43 23.37 11.08
N GLY A 78 -7.33 23.37 11.86
CA GLY A 78 -7.07 22.38 12.91
C GLY A 78 -6.69 21.00 12.41
N ILE A 79 -6.32 20.88 11.14
CA ILE A 79 -5.86 19.62 10.54
C ILE A 79 -4.44 19.31 11.05
N THR A 80 -4.25 18.06 11.49
CA THR A 80 -2.98 17.53 11.96
C THR A 80 -2.56 16.29 11.15
N ASP A 81 -1.35 15.79 11.38
CA ASP A 81 -0.85 14.55 10.78
C ASP A 81 -1.59 13.27 11.22
N GLN A 82 -2.58 13.42 12.12
CA GLN A 82 -3.48 12.35 12.55
C GLN A 82 -4.78 12.28 11.70
N ILE A 83 -4.88 13.05 10.61
CA ILE A 83 -6.03 13.01 9.71
C ILE A 83 -6.02 11.72 8.89
N HIS A 84 -7.12 10.96 8.95
CA HIS A 84 -7.24 9.72 8.17
C HIS A 84 -7.58 10.00 6.72
N PHE A 85 -7.06 9.14 5.85
CA PHE A 85 -7.34 9.12 4.41
C PHE A 85 -7.23 7.69 3.86
N ARG A 86 -7.78 7.45 2.66
CA ARG A 86 -7.58 6.19 1.95
C ARG A 86 -6.24 6.23 1.21
N ALA A 87 -5.33 5.38 1.64
CA ALA A 87 -3.96 5.37 1.12
C ALA A 87 -3.81 4.52 -0.15
N ALA A 88 -4.88 3.85 -0.57
CA ALA A 88 -4.93 3.09 -1.82
C ALA A 88 -3.73 2.14 -1.98
N SER A 89 -3.07 2.15 -3.14
CA SER A 89 -1.98 1.24 -3.49
C SER A 89 -0.75 1.29 -2.58
N ASN A 90 -0.65 2.24 -1.63
CA ASN A 90 0.33 2.13 -0.55
C ASN A 90 0.14 0.83 0.27
N THR A 91 -1.06 0.23 0.24
CA THR A 91 -1.37 -1.10 0.78
C THR A 91 -0.43 -2.18 0.26
N LYS A 92 0.03 -2.08 -1.00
CA LYS A 92 0.88 -3.09 -1.62
C LYS A 92 2.20 -3.33 -0.88
N LEU A 93 2.74 -2.28 -0.25
CA LEU A 93 3.92 -2.45 0.58
C LEU A 93 3.64 -3.27 1.84
N PHE A 94 2.44 -3.16 2.41
CA PHE A 94 2.01 -4.00 3.55
C PHE A 94 1.82 -5.46 3.12
N THR A 95 1.20 -5.71 1.98
CA THR A 95 1.06 -7.05 1.40
C THR A 95 2.41 -7.69 1.11
N SER A 96 3.33 -6.92 0.51
CA SER A 96 4.70 -7.37 0.26
C SER A 96 5.45 -7.65 1.56
N THR A 97 5.34 -6.78 2.56
CA THR A 97 5.92 -7.00 3.89
C THR A 97 5.36 -8.28 4.53
N ALA A 98 4.06 -8.57 4.40
CA ALA A 98 3.44 -9.80 4.90
C ALA A 98 3.99 -11.06 4.22
N ILE A 99 4.12 -11.06 2.89
CA ILE A 99 4.74 -12.15 2.13
C ILE A 99 6.20 -12.37 2.57
N LEU A 100 6.97 -11.28 2.67
CA LEU A 100 8.39 -11.37 3.06
C LEU A 100 8.56 -11.80 4.52
N LEU A 101 7.63 -11.43 5.40
CA LEU A 101 7.62 -11.89 6.79
C LEU A 101 7.35 -13.41 6.89
N LEU A 102 6.42 -13.93 6.10
CA LEU A 102 6.17 -15.38 6.00
C LEU A 102 7.40 -16.11 5.42
N ALA A 103 8.07 -15.52 4.44
CA ALA A 103 9.31 -16.07 3.89
C ALA A 103 10.45 -16.03 4.92
N GLN A 104 10.60 -14.94 5.66
CA GLN A 104 11.56 -14.80 6.77
C GLN A 104 11.35 -15.86 7.86
N GLN A 105 10.09 -16.26 8.10
CA GLN A 105 9.73 -17.32 9.04
C GLN A 105 9.92 -18.75 8.46
N GLY A 106 10.38 -18.87 7.21
CA GLY A 106 10.56 -20.16 6.54
C GLY A 106 9.25 -20.85 6.14
N LYS A 107 8.10 -20.12 6.20
CA LYS A 107 6.78 -20.68 5.86
C LYS A 107 6.46 -20.61 4.37
N LEU A 108 7.24 -19.85 3.61
CA LEU A 108 7.01 -19.58 2.19
C LEU A 108 8.36 -19.38 1.48
N ASN A 109 8.44 -19.82 0.21
CA ASN A 109 9.55 -19.48 -0.70
C ASN A 109 9.02 -18.54 -1.78
N ILE A 110 9.55 -17.31 -1.85
CA ILE A 110 9.11 -16.31 -2.84
C ILE A 110 9.46 -16.68 -4.29
N ASP A 111 10.41 -17.56 -4.50
CA ASP A 111 10.79 -18.05 -5.82
C ASP A 111 10.03 -19.35 -6.23
N ALA A 112 9.17 -19.86 -5.35
CA ALA A 112 8.27 -20.97 -5.65
C ALA A 112 7.17 -20.51 -6.62
N VAL A 113 6.70 -21.46 -7.42
CA VAL A 113 5.54 -21.27 -8.30
C VAL A 113 4.25 -21.29 -7.47
N ILE A 114 3.25 -20.51 -7.84
CA ILE A 114 2.00 -20.41 -7.06
C ILE A 114 1.21 -21.73 -6.98
N SER A 115 1.46 -22.67 -7.87
CA SER A 115 0.90 -24.04 -7.84
C SER A 115 1.70 -25.02 -6.96
N ASP A 116 2.87 -24.62 -6.44
CA ASP A 116 3.68 -25.48 -5.57
C ASP A 116 3.02 -25.68 -4.20
N ILE A 117 3.43 -26.74 -3.52
CA ILE A 117 2.98 -27.06 -2.16
C ILE A 117 3.67 -26.14 -1.15
N ILE A 118 2.88 -25.62 -0.23
CA ILE A 118 3.39 -24.83 0.91
C ILE A 118 4.29 -25.72 1.78
N PRO A 119 5.51 -25.30 2.14
CA PRO A 119 6.43 -26.08 2.94
C PRO A 119 5.80 -26.66 4.22
N GLY A 120 5.98 -27.96 4.44
CA GLY A 120 5.44 -28.66 5.61
C GLY A 120 3.95 -28.95 5.59
N THR A 121 3.27 -28.77 4.46
CA THR A 121 1.82 -29.00 4.29
C THR A 121 1.53 -29.93 3.12
N ALA A 122 0.24 -30.21 2.87
CA ALA A 122 -0.24 -30.93 1.68
C ALA A 122 -1.05 -30.02 0.74
N ILE A 123 -1.07 -28.69 0.97
CA ILE A 123 -1.85 -27.74 0.19
C ILE A 123 -0.95 -26.82 -0.63
N THR A 124 -1.43 -26.39 -1.80
CA THR A 124 -0.73 -25.46 -2.70
C THR A 124 -0.88 -24.01 -2.26
N TYR A 125 0.02 -23.12 -2.72
CA TYR A 125 -0.06 -21.68 -2.40
C TYR A 125 -1.37 -21.06 -2.86
N VAL A 126 -1.88 -21.42 -4.04
CA VAL A 126 -3.24 -21.04 -4.48
C VAL A 126 -4.15 -22.26 -4.51
N PRO A 127 -5.48 -22.11 -4.36
CA PRO A 127 -6.43 -23.23 -4.48
C PRO A 127 -6.35 -23.95 -5.84
N LEU A 128 -6.71 -25.23 -5.85
CA LEU A 128 -6.81 -26.02 -7.11
C LEU A 128 -8.17 -25.85 -7.81
N THR A 129 -9.00 -24.90 -7.35
CA THR A 129 -10.32 -24.59 -7.92
C THR A 129 -10.20 -23.91 -9.28
N ALA A 130 -11.32 -23.85 -10.02
CA ALA A 130 -11.40 -23.19 -11.32
C ALA A 130 -10.95 -21.72 -11.27
N ASN A 131 -11.28 -21.00 -10.19
CA ASN A 131 -10.95 -19.58 -10.00
C ASN A 131 -9.44 -19.27 -10.03
N TYR A 132 -8.60 -20.27 -9.80
CA TYR A 132 -7.13 -20.09 -9.82
C TYR A 132 -6.46 -20.81 -11.01
N GLN A 133 -7.23 -21.16 -12.06
CA GLN A 133 -6.70 -21.70 -13.31
C GLN A 133 -6.31 -20.57 -14.29
N VAL A 134 -5.70 -19.52 -13.75
CA VAL A 134 -5.19 -18.39 -14.55
C VAL A 134 -4.15 -18.86 -15.57
N PRO A 135 -4.00 -18.18 -16.72
CA PRO A 135 -2.96 -18.52 -17.70
C PRO A 135 -1.58 -18.59 -17.08
N PHE A 136 -0.80 -19.57 -17.47
CA PHE A 136 0.58 -19.79 -17.00
C PHE A 136 0.72 -20.04 -15.48
N ARG A 137 -0.34 -20.41 -14.77
CA ARG A 137 -0.33 -20.65 -13.31
C ARG A 137 0.89 -21.43 -12.84
N ASP A 138 1.30 -22.47 -13.59
CA ASP A 138 2.40 -23.37 -13.25
C ASP A 138 3.80 -22.79 -13.61
N GLN A 139 3.87 -21.51 -13.97
CA GLN A 139 5.09 -20.76 -14.28
C GLN A 139 5.21 -19.46 -13.50
N ILE A 140 4.11 -18.99 -12.89
CA ILE A 140 4.06 -17.75 -12.12
C ILE A 140 4.72 -17.97 -10.76
N THR A 141 5.77 -17.22 -10.44
CA THR A 141 6.36 -17.22 -9.09
C THR A 141 5.76 -16.13 -8.22
N ILE A 142 5.82 -16.31 -6.89
CA ILE A 142 5.38 -15.29 -5.92
C ILE A 142 6.17 -14.00 -6.09
N ARG A 143 7.48 -14.07 -6.38
CA ARG A 143 8.31 -12.91 -6.69
C ARG A 143 7.81 -12.13 -7.91
N GLN A 144 7.41 -12.82 -8.97
CA GLN A 144 6.87 -12.16 -10.17
C GLN A 144 5.56 -11.41 -9.89
N LEU A 145 4.70 -11.95 -9.01
CA LEU A 145 3.49 -11.23 -8.55
C LEU A 145 3.87 -9.96 -7.78
N LEU A 146 4.79 -10.06 -6.81
CA LEU A 146 5.29 -8.91 -6.04
C LEU A 146 5.86 -7.79 -6.93
N GLN A 147 6.46 -8.16 -8.05
CA GLN A 147 7.15 -7.26 -8.98
C GLN A 147 6.30 -6.85 -10.20
N HIS A 148 5.02 -7.23 -10.26
CA HIS A 148 4.15 -7.00 -11.42
C HIS A 148 4.72 -7.57 -12.74
N ARG A 149 5.40 -8.72 -12.67
CA ARG A 149 6.01 -9.41 -13.80
C ARG A 149 5.39 -10.77 -14.09
N ALA A 150 4.24 -11.05 -13.52
CA ALA A 150 3.51 -12.31 -13.69
C ALA A 150 2.64 -12.35 -14.95
N GLY A 151 2.33 -11.20 -15.55
CA GLY A 151 1.43 -11.10 -16.70
C GLY A 151 -0.05 -11.25 -16.37
N ILE A 152 -0.44 -11.23 -15.09
CA ILE A 152 -1.83 -11.30 -14.61
C ILE A 152 -2.61 -10.07 -15.08
N PHE A 153 -3.78 -10.28 -15.69
CA PHE A 153 -4.66 -9.21 -16.14
C PHE A 153 -5.25 -8.43 -14.94
N ASP A 154 -5.40 -7.12 -15.07
CA ASP A 154 -5.89 -6.26 -14.00
C ASP A 154 -7.42 -6.05 -14.06
N VAL A 155 -8.16 -6.98 -13.47
CA VAL A 155 -9.63 -6.98 -13.43
C VAL A 155 -10.21 -5.74 -12.75
N THR A 156 -9.46 -5.12 -11.84
CA THR A 156 -9.96 -4.00 -11.03
C THR A 156 -9.66 -2.62 -11.63
N ASN A 157 -8.83 -2.54 -12.65
CA ASN A 157 -8.52 -1.26 -13.32
C ASN A 157 -8.90 -1.23 -14.80
N GLU A 158 -9.13 -2.39 -15.43
CA GLU A 158 -9.34 -2.46 -16.87
C GLU A 158 -10.66 -3.10 -17.24
N ASN A 159 -11.20 -2.69 -18.39
CA ASN A 159 -12.35 -3.36 -18.99
C ASN A 159 -11.96 -4.76 -19.45
N ILE A 160 -12.82 -5.74 -19.20
CA ILE A 160 -12.69 -7.05 -19.83
C ILE A 160 -12.75 -6.85 -21.34
N PRO A 161 -11.78 -7.36 -22.11
CA PRO A 161 -11.74 -7.18 -23.56
C PRO A 161 -13.01 -7.69 -24.26
N ASP A 162 -13.47 -7.01 -25.30
CA ASP A 162 -14.59 -7.42 -26.15
C ASP A 162 -14.28 -8.66 -27.01
N THR A 163 -13.02 -9.06 -27.07
CA THR A 163 -12.56 -10.32 -27.68
C THR A 163 -12.89 -11.55 -26.84
N VAL A 164 -13.24 -11.37 -25.55
CA VAL A 164 -13.76 -12.44 -24.69
C VAL A 164 -15.13 -12.88 -25.22
N PRO A 165 -15.44 -14.20 -25.22
CA PRO A 165 -16.70 -14.68 -25.76
C PRO A 165 -17.93 -13.97 -25.19
N SER A 166 -18.90 -13.62 -26.04
CA SER A 166 -20.14 -12.93 -25.64
C SER A 166 -21.07 -13.77 -24.75
N SER A 167 -20.76 -15.07 -24.58
CA SER A 167 -21.40 -15.92 -23.55
C SER A 167 -21.04 -15.51 -22.12
N ILE A 168 -19.94 -14.77 -21.94
CA ILE A 168 -19.54 -14.17 -20.67
C ILE A 168 -20.25 -12.81 -20.56
N PRO A 169 -21.12 -12.59 -19.55
CA PRO A 169 -22.06 -11.47 -19.54
C PRO A 169 -21.38 -10.10 -19.31
N TYR A 170 -20.12 -10.10 -18.88
CA TYR A 170 -19.32 -8.89 -18.67
C TYR A 170 -18.22 -8.69 -19.72
N SER A 171 -18.25 -9.45 -20.84
CA SER A 171 -17.39 -9.20 -21.99
C SER A 171 -17.55 -7.74 -22.49
N GLY A 172 -16.44 -7.04 -22.72
CA GLY A 172 -16.41 -5.63 -23.13
C GLY A 172 -16.76 -4.62 -22.02
N LYS A 173 -16.90 -5.06 -20.75
CA LYS A 173 -17.33 -4.20 -19.64
C LYS A 173 -16.27 -4.12 -18.55
N TYR A 174 -16.35 -3.06 -17.75
CA TYR A 174 -15.64 -2.98 -16.48
C TYR A 174 -16.35 -3.86 -15.43
N TYR A 175 -15.68 -4.94 -15.01
CA TYR A 175 -16.31 -5.98 -14.18
C TYR A 175 -16.90 -5.44 -12.89
N ILE A 176 -16.18 -4.57 -12.18
CA ILE A 176 -16.61 -4.05 -10.88
C ILE A 176 -17.92 -3.25 -11.02
N SER A 177 -18.02 -2.36 -12.02
CA SER A 177 -19.26 -1.63 -12.28
C SER A 177 -20.39 -2.57 -12.69
N TYR A 178 -20.12 -3.58 -13.54
CA TYR A 178 -21.13 -4.56 -13.94
C TYR A 178 -21.77 -5.27 -12.74
N VAL A 179 -20.96 -5.62 -11.73
CA VAL A 179 -21.46 -6.26 -10.50
C VAL A 179 -22.21 -5.26 -9.63
N LEU A 180 -21.63 -4.07 -9.36
CA LEU A 180 -22.21 -3.06 -8.49
C LEU A 180 -23.49 -2.43 -9.04
N ASP A 181 -23.69 -2.39 -10.35
CA ASP A 181 -24.96 -1.96 -11.00
C ASP A 181 -26.12 -2.90 -10.65
N SER A 182 -25.86 -4.17 -10.42
CA SER A 182 -26.85 -5.17 -10.02
C SER A 182 -26.98 -5.36 -8.51
N ASP A 183 -25.86 -5.24 -7.77
CA ASP A 183 -25.78 -5.37 -6.32
C ASP A 183 -24.76 -4.36 -5.74
N SER A 184 -25.22 -3.18 -5.37
CA SER A 184 -24.40 -2.12 -4.80
C SER A 184 -23.76 -2.45 -3.43
N GLN A 185 -24.19 -3.56 -2.80
CA GLN A 185 -23.68 -4.05 -1.51
C GLN A 185 -22.79 -5.30 -1.67
N HIS A 186 -22.47 -5.67 -2.91
CA HIS A 186 -21.68 -6.85 -3.20
C HIS A 186 -20.37 -6.87 -2.42
N ASN A 187 -20.04 -8.03 -1.83
CA ASN A 187 -18.78 -8.22 -1.12
C ASN A 187 -17.82 -9.02 -2.00
N PHE A 188 -16.91 -8.32 -2.67
CA PHE A 188 -15.89 -8.95 -3.51
C PHE A 188 -14.94 -9.82 -2.69
N THR A 189 -14.45 -10.89 -3.32
CA THR A 189 -13.49 -11.82 -2.72
C THR A 189 -12.30 -12.05 -3.64
N PHE A 190 -11.17 -12.50 -3.08
CA PHE A 190 -10.02 -12.90 -3.90
C PHE A 190 -10.40 -13.97 -4.93
N ASP A 191 -11.19 -14.97 -4.50
CA ASP A 191 -11.59 -16.09 -5.37
C ASP A 191 -12.40 -15.60 -6.56
N GLU A 192 -13.24 -14.59 -6.37
CA GLU A 192 -14.04 -13.97 -7.43
C GLU A 192 -13.16 -13.16 -8.39
N LEU A 193 -12.38 -12.20 -7.87
CA LEU A 193 -11.56 -11.32 -8.72
C LEU A 193 -10.53 -12.09 -9.55
N VAL A 194 -9.88 -13.08 -8.95
CA VAL A 194 -8.96 -13.96 -9.67
C VAL A 194 -9.71 -14.91 -10.63
N GLY A 195 -10.93 -15.31 -10.24
CA GLY A 195 -11.79 -16.17 -11.05
C GLY A 195 -12.21 -15.54 -12.39
N VAL A 196 -12.40 -14.23 -12.43
CA VAL A 196 -12.67 -13.50 -13.69
C VAL A 196 -11.52 -13.63 -14.68
N ASP A 197 -10.27 -13.48 -14.21
CA ASP A 197 -9.07 -13.65 -15.06
C ASP A 197 -8.96 -15.09 -15.57
N ALA A 198 -9.22 -16.06 -14.69
CA ALA A 198 -9.21 -17.49 -15.05
C ALA A 198 -10.31 -17.86 -16.06
N GLU A 199 -11.55 -17.37 -15.86
CA GLU A 199 -12.70 -17.64 -16.75
C GLU A 199 -12.51 -17.03 -18.13
N CYS A 200 -11.96 -15.82 -18.20
CA CYS A 200 -11.71 -15.08 -19.42
C CYS A 200 -10.41 -15.50 -20.12
N HIS A 201 -9.57 -16.31 -19.50
CA HIS A 201 -8.23 -16.70 -19.97
C HIS A 201 -7.34 -15.52 -20.37
N LEU A 202 -7.35 -14.45 -19.55
CA LEU A 202 -6.64 -13.22 -19.83
C LEU A 202 -5.21 -13.26 -19.30
N SER A 203 -4.27 -12.70 -20.07
CA SER A 203 -2.90 -12.48 -19.66
C SER A 203 -2.25 -11.45 -20.60
N TYR A 204 -1.43 -10.56 -20.06
CA TYR A 204 -0.69 -9.59 -20.88
C TYR A 204 0.50 -10.22 -21.59
N PHE A 205 1.22 -11.14 -20.91
CA PHE A 205 2.44 -11.78 -21.38
C PHE A 205 2.78 -13.02 -20.53
N LYS A 206 3.74 -13.82 -20.97
CA LYS A 206 4.25 -14.92 -20.15
C LYS A 206 5.05 -14.42 -18.95
N PRO A 207 4.97 -15.12 -17.80
CA PRO A 207 5.67 -14.71 -16.58
C PRO A 207 7.15 -14.40 -16.81
N GLY A 208 7.59 -13.21 -16.39
CA GLY A 208 8.97 -12.75 -16.51
C GLY A 208 9.32 -12.00 -17.80
N GLU A 209 8.49 -12.03 -18.85
CA GLU A 209 8.81 -11.39 -20.14
C GLU A 209 8.73 -9.87 -20.10
N SER A 210 7.84 -9.29 -19.29
CA SER A 210 7.61 -7.85 -19.24
C SER A 210 7.16 -7.38 -17.85
N TYR A 211 6.72 -6.15 -17.77
CA TYR A 211 6.14 -5.51 -16.59
C TYR A 211 4.76 -4.97 -16.96
N HIS A 212 3.77 -5.29 -16.14
CA HIS A 212 2.44 -4.65 -16.17
C HIS A 212 1.87 -4.64 -14.75
N TYR A 213 1.54 -3.46 -14.25
CA TYR A 213 0.94 -3.29 -12.93
C TYR A 213 -0.42 -3.99 -12.88
N SER A 214 -0.64 -4.84 -11.87
CA SER A 214 -1.89 -5.60 -11.73
C SER A 214 -2.31 -5.71 -10.27
N ASN A 215 -3.48 -5.19 -9.94
CA ASN A 215 -4.12 -5.37 -8.65
C ASN A 215 -4.54 -6.83 -8.42
N THR A 216 -5.03 -7.50 -9.46
CA THR A 216 -5.41 -8.93 -9.40
C THR A 216 -4.22 -9.81 -8.98
N GLY A 217 -3.00 -9.45 -9.40
CA GLY A 217 -1.78 -10.12 -8.91
C GLY A 217 -1.63 -10.00 -7.38
N TYR A 218 -2.01 -8.87 -6.79
CA TYR A 218 -2.02 -8.68 -5.34
C TYR A 218 -3.20 -9.35 -4.64
N SER A 219 -4.34 -9.55 -5.31
CA SER A 219 -5.41 -10.44 -4.82
C SER A 219 -4.92 -11.87 -4.67
N ILE A 220 -4.09 -12.38 -5.61
CA ILE A 220 -3.45 -13.69 -5.49
C ILE A 220 -2.49 -13.72 -4.29
N LEU A 221 -1.66 -12.67 -4.08
CA LEU A 221 -0.78 -12.56 -2.91
C LEU A 221 -1.57 -12.54 -1.60
N GLY A 222 -2.70 -11.83 -1.54
CA GLY A 222 -3.62 -11.85 -0.40
C GLY A 222 -4.10 -13.26 -0.07
N LYS A 223 -4.54 -14.02 -1.08
CA LYS A 223 -4.93 -15.43 -0.92
C LYS A 223 -3.76 -16.30 -0.44
N ILE A 224 -2.55 -16.09 -0.93
CA ILE A 224 -1.36 -16.82 -0.49
C ILE A 224 -1.09 -16.54 0.99
N ILE A 225 -1.20 -15.28 1.45
CA ILE A 225 -1.07 -14.93 2.88
C ILE A 225 -2.08 -15.71 3.72
N GLU A 226 -3.36 -15.75 3.31
CA GLU A 226 -4.40 -16.51 4.03
C GLU A 226 -4.06 -17.99 4.13
N ARG A 227 -3.64 -18.60 3.03
CA ARG A 227 -3.34 -20.04 2.98
C ARG A 227 -2.09 -20.45 3.77
N VAL A 228 -1.06 -19.61 3.74
CA VAL A 228 0.21 -19.88 4.44
C VAL A 228 0.09 -19.60 5.94
N SER A 229 -0.64 -18.55 6.33
CA SER A 229 -0.79 -18.16 7.73
C SER A 229 -1.92 -18.88 8.46
N GLY A 230 -2.98 -19.29 7.74
CA GLY A 230 -4.23 -19.78 8.33
C GLY A 230 -5.11 -18.67 8.92
N GLN A 231 -4.77 -17.40 8.69
CA GLN A 231 -5.51 -16.22 9.14
C GLN A 231 -6.13 -15.49 7.94
N SER A 232 -7.15 -14.64 8.14
CA SER A 232 -7.56 -13.72 7.10
C SER A 232 -6.44 -12.74 6.79
N TYR A 233 -6.40 -12.20 5.55
CA TYR A 233 -5.41 -11.18 5.16
C TYR A 233 -5.39 -10.02 6.14
N GLN A 234 -6.56 -9.45 6.47
CA GLN A 234 -6.70 -8.35 7.42
C GLN A 234 -6.09 -8.70 8.79
N GLN A 235 -6.48 -9.86 9.35
CA GLN A 235 -6.00 -10.30 10.66
C GLN A 235 -4.47 -10.42 10.66
N PHE A 236 -3.90 -11.06 9.64
CA PHE A 236 -2.45 -11.24 9.55
C PHE A 236 -1.70 -9.91 9.50
N VAL A 237 -2.12 -8.98 8.65
CA VAL A 237 -1.46 -7.66 8.51
C VAL A 237 -1.61 -6.84 9.80
N MET A 238 -2.80 -6.85 10.41
CA MET A 238 -3.02 -6.13 11.68
C MET A 238 -2.15 -6.67 12.81
N GLU A 239 -2.11 -7.99 13.01
CA GLU A 239 -1.38 -8.60 14.13
C GLU A 239 0.15 -8.60 13.96
N HIS A 240 0.63 -8.75 12.72
CA HIS A 240 2.05 -8.97 12.47
C HIS A 240 2.81 -7.75 11.89
N ILE A 241 2.08 -6.71 11.48
CA ILE A 241 2.69 -5.49 10.92
C ILE A 241 2.18 -4.25 11.65
N VAL A 242 0.87 -3.98 11.60
CA VAL A 242 0.29 -2.72 12.09
C VAL A 242 0.48 -2.57 13.60
N GLN A 243 0.12 -3.58 14.39
CA GLN A 243 0.25 -3.54 15.85
C GLN A 243 1.71 -3.52 16.32
N PRO A 244 2.63 -4.39 15.82
CA PRO A 244 4.04 -4.33 16.21
C PRO A 244 4.75 -3.02 15.86
N MET A 245 4.26 -2.31 14.83
CA MET A 245 4.79 -1.02 14.42
C MET A 245 4.04 0.18 15.05
N GLU A 246 3.17 -0.09 16.04
CA GLU A 246 2.43 0.92 16.80
C GLU A 246 1.60 1.90 15.94
N MET A 247 1.08 1.42 14.80
CA MET A 247 0.26 2.20 13.86
C MET A 247 -1.19 2.25 14.35
N THR A 248 -1.45 2.99 15.42
CA THR A 248 -2.74 2.97 16.14
C THR A 248 -3.90 3.62 15.36
N ASN A 249 -3.61 4.39 14.33
CA ASN A 249 -4.58 5.06 13.46
C ASN A 249 -4.65 4.42 12.06
N THR A 250 -4.34 3.13 11.98
CA THR A 250 -4.33 2.39 10.71
C THR A 250 -5.31 1.21 10.77
N SER A 251 -6.10 1.06 9.71
CA SER A 251 -7.06 -0.03 9.55
C SER A 251 -7.10 -0.53 8.11
N LEU A 252 -7.61 -1.74 7.93
CA LEU A 252 -7.78 -2.39 6.62
C LEU A 252 -9.26 -2.84 6.49
N PRO A 253 -10.15 -2.01 5.94
CA PRO A 253 -11.51 -2.42 5.60
C PRO A 253 -11.50 -3.69 4.75
N TYR A 254 -12.35 -4.65 5.09
CA TYR A 254 -12.35 -5.97 4.46
C TYR A 254 -13.68 -6.35 3.82
N LEU A 255 -14.78 -5.85 4.40
CA LEU A 255 -16.13 -6.14 3.96
C LEU A 255 -16.72 -4.96 3.18
N SER A 256 -17.73 -5.24 2.36
CA SER A 256 -18.49 -4.22 1.64
C SER A 256 -19.24 -3.25 2.58
N SER A 257 -19.47 -3.66 3.82
CA SER A 257 -20.06 -2.82 4.89
C SER A 257 -19.04 -1.86 5.54
N ASP A 258 -17.73 -2.09 5.38
CA ASP A 258 -16.68 -1.32 6.06
C ASP A 258 -16.35 -0.04 5.26
N ARG A 259 -17.34 0.85 5.11
CA ARG A 259 -17.29 2.01 4.22
C ARG A 259 -16.75 3.27 4.87
N SER A 260 -16.85 3.39 6.18
CA SER A 260 -16.50 4.63 6.89
C SER A 260 -15.00 4.79 7.14
N ILE A 261 -14.58 6.04 7.26
CA ILE A 261 -13.22 6.41 7.66
C ILE A 261 -13.27 6.91 9.11
N PRO A 262 -12.39 6.44 10.03
CA PRO A 262 -12.32 6.95 11.40
C PRO A 262 -12.07 8.46 11.47
N SER A 263 -12.71 9.14 12.44
CA SER A 263 -12.48 10.58 12.66
C SER A 263 -11.19 10.82 13.45
N PRO A 264 -10.44 11.92 13.17
CA PRO A 264 -10.67 12.92 12.12
C PRO A 264 -10.26 12.38 10.74
N PHE A 265 -11.00 12.75 9.69
CA PHE A 265 -10.70 12.30 8.32
C PHE A 265 -10.86 13.43 7.29
N ALA A 266 -10.15 13.31 6.17
CA ALA A 266 -10.37 14.12 4.99
C ALA A 266 -11.51 13.52 4.16
N LYS A 267 -12.54 14.34 3.81
CA LYS A 267 -13.56 13.91 2.84
C LYS A 267 -12.95 13.76 1.46
N GLY A 268 -13.28 12.65 0.78
CA GLY A 268 -12.81 12.37 -0.57
C GLY A 268 -13.78 12.87 -1.64
N TYR A 269 -13.26 13.48 -2.70
CA TYR A 269 -14.08 14.00 -3.79
C TYR A 269 -13.64 13.46 -5.15
N LYS A 270 -14.60 12.96 -5.91
CA LYS A 270 -14.47 12.81 -7.35
C LYS A 270 -14.82 14.14 -8.00
N TYR A 271 -13.92 14.67 -8.81
CA TYR A 271 -14.06 16.00 -9.38
C TYR A 271 -13.81 16.01 -10.88
N SER A 272 -14.74 16.62 -11.58
CA SER A 272 -14.59 17.09 -12.95
C SER A 272 -15.21 18.49 -13.05
N PRO A 273 -14.83 19.35 -14.04
CA PRO A 273 -15.37 20.68 -14.16
C PRO A 273 -16.91 20.71 -14.14
N GLY A 274 -17.48 21.47 -13.20
CA GLY A 274 -18.94 21.55 -13.01
C GLY A 274 -19.57 20.38 -12.27
N ASN A 275 -18.80 19.37 -11.81
CA ASN A 275 -19.33 18.23 -11.07
C ASN A 275 -18.36 17.80 -9.94
N THR A 276 -18.86 17.81 -8.70
CA THR A 276 -18.15 17.37 -7.51
C THR A 276 -19.01 16.36 -6.75
N ILE A 277 -18.51 15.15 -6.56
CA ILE A 277 -19.21 14.06 -5.89
C ILE A 277 -18.42 13.68 -4.62
N ASP A 278 -19.08 13.66 -3.46
CA ASP A 278 -18.49 13.11 -2.22
C ASP A 278 -18.44 11.58 -2.35
N VAL A 279 -17.24 11.03 -2.33
CA VAL A 279 -16.94 9.58 -2.44
C VAL A 279 -16.18 9.08 -1.21
N THR A 280 -16.34 9.75 -0.09
CA THR A 280 -15.68 9.42 1.18
C THR A 280 -15.98 7.98 1.60
N GLU A 281 -17.24 7.57 1.50
CA GLU A 281 -17.67 6.20 1.77
C GLU A 281 -17.56 5.35 0.51
N SER A 282 -16.79 4.27 0.58
CA SER A 282 -16.53 3.39 -0.55
C SER A 282 -16.53 1.93 -0.13
N ASN A 283 -17.01 1.06 -1.00
CA ASN A 283 -16.91 -0.39 -0.83
C ASN A 283 -15.47 -0.84 -1.04
N MET A 284 -14.74 -1.10 0.05
CA MET A 284 -13.32 -1.44 0.00
C MET A 284 -13.06 -2.94 -0.18
N SER A 285 -14.08 -3.80 -0.24
CA SER A 285 -13.89 -5.25 -0.43
C SER A 285 -13.23 -5.59 -1.76
N VAL A 286 -13.41 -4.76 -2.79
CA VAL A 286 -12.75 -4.90 -4.09
C VAL A 286 -11.23 -4.67 -4.02
N ASN A 287 -10.78 -3.84 -3.07
CA ASN A 287 -9.39 -3.38 -2.98
C ASN A 287 -8.56 -4.12 -1.92
N VAL A 288 -9.06 -5.21 -1.35
CA VAL A 288 -8.33 -5.96 -0.31
C VAL A 288 -6.97 -6.43 -0.84
N ALA A 289 -5.93 -6.27 -0.02
CA ALA A 289 -4.52 -6.57 -0.29
C ALA A 289 -3.82 -5.66 -1.33
N GLU A 290 -4.54 -4.85 -2.09
CA GLU A 290 -3.93 -4.00 -3.11
C GLU A 290 -4.16 -2.50 -2.87
N GLY A 291 -5.25 -2.11 -2.13
CA GLY A 291 -5.66 -0.72 -2.02
C GLY A 291 -6.55 -0.36 -0.83
N ASN A 292 -6.79 -1.26 0.13
CA ASN A 292 -7.78 -1.07 1.19
C ASN A 292 -7.28 -0.35 2.46
N LEU A 293 -6.04 0.16 2.48
CA LEU A 293 -5.48 0.81 3.66
C LEU A 293 -6.16 2.15 3.96
N ILE A 294 -6.66 2.33 5.18
CA ILE A 294 -6.99 3.61 5.78
C ILE A 294 -5.93 3.90 6.85
N THR A 295 -5.30 5.07 6.78
CA THR A 295 -4.19 5.43 7.67
C THR A 295 -4.08 6.95 7.81
N THR A 296 -3.07 7.41 8.55
CA THR A 296 -2.71 8.82 8.71
C THR A 296 -1.33 9.12 8.12
N PRO A 297 -1.00 10.37 7.78
CA PRO A 297 0.36 10.73 7.37
C PRO A 297 1.42 10.35 8.40
N ASP A 298 1.10 10.42 9.69
CA ASP A 298 2.02 10.07 10.77
C ASP A 298 2.31 8.56 10.79
N ASP A 299 1.28 7.70 10.87
CA ASP A 299 1.45 6.24 10.87
C ASP A 299 2.19 5.76 9.61
N LEU A 300 1.78 6.27 8.43
CA LEU A 300 2.35 5.83 7.16
C LEU A 300 3.84 6.23 7.01
N SER A 301 4.21 7.43 7.46
CA SER A 301 5.60 7.88 7.44
C SER A 301 6.49 7.10 8.41
N LYS A 302 5.98 6.79 9.60
CA LYS A 302 6.67 5.93 10.59
C LYS A 302 6.88 4.52 10.05
N PHE A 303 5.83 3.94 9.46
CA PHE A 303 5.90 2.60 8.85
C PHE A 303 6.99 2.54 7.78
N LEU A 304 6.93 3.44 6.79
CA LEU A 304 7.85 3.41 5.67
C LEU A 304 9.30 3.59 6.15
N ARG A 305 9.53 4.57 7.02
CA ARG A 305 10.86 4.86 7.55
C ARG A 305 11.42 3.68 8.36
N ALA A 306 10.66 3.18 9.33
CA ALA A 306 11.10 2.09 10.18
C ALA A 306 11.34 0.80 9.37
N LEU A 307 10.48 0.50 8.39
CA LEU A 307 10.65 -0.66 7.50
C LEU A 307 11.98 -0.57 6.75
N ILE A 308 12.27 0.55 6.10
CA ILE A 308 13.46 0.71 5.23
C ILE A 308 14.75 0.84 6.05
N GLU A 309 14.72 1.49 7.21
CA GLU A 309 15.87 1.62 8.11
C GLU A 309 16.16 0.34 8.91
N GLY A 310 15.35 -0.73 8.77
CA GLY A 310 15.56 -2.01 9.46
C GLY A 310 15.11 -2.02 10.91
N ASN A 311 14.29 -1.04 11.32
CA ASN A 311 13.69 -0.94 12.65
C ASN A 311 12.24 -1.49 12.67
N GLY A 312 11.77 -2.06 11.55
CA GLY A 312 10.46 -2.65 11.40
C GLY A 312 10.45 -4.17 11.62
N VAL A 313 9.48 -4.85 11.01
CA VAL A 313 9.26 -6.30 11.20
C VAL A 313 10.14 -7.20 10.34
N LEU A 314 10.82 -6.65 9.33
CA LEU A 314 11.72 -7.40 8.44
C LEU A 314 13.18 -7.26 8.86
N LEU A 315 13.92 -8.36 8.77
CA LEU A 315 15.38 -8.36 8.98
C LEU A 315 16.11 -7.70 7.80
N PRO A 316 17.32 -7.13 8.02
CA PRO A 316 18.08 -6.39 6.99
C PRO A 316 18.31 -7.16 5.69
N PHE A 317 18.46 -8.48 5.73
CA PHE A 317 18.58 -9.31 4.53
C PHE A 317 17.34 -9.18 3.63
N TRP A 318 16.14 -9.32 4.21
CA TRP A 318 14.88 -9.25 3.46
C TRP A 318 14.59 -7.86 2.92
N ILE A 319 15.04 -6.82 3.63
CA ILE A 319 14.93 -5.45 3.15
C ILE A 319 15.89 -5.22 1.98
N ASN A 320 17.19 -5.39 2.18
CA ASN A 320 18.20 -4.98 1.22
C ASN A 320 18.33 -5.92 0.02
N GLN A 321 18.15 -7.24 0.22
CA GLN A 321 18.38 -8.24 -0.84
C GLN A 321 17.09 -8.66 -1.56
N VAL A 322 15.93 -8.29 -1.02
CA VAL A 322 14.64 -8.71 -1.60
C VAL A 322 13.70 -7.53 -1.84
N LEU A 323 13.32 -6.78 -0.78
CA LEU A 323 12.35 -5.69 -0.90
C LEU A 323 12.87 -4.57 -1.81
N LEU A 324 14.09 -4.09 -1.55
CA LEU A 324 14.74 -2.98 -2.24
C LEU A 324 15.62 -3.43 -3.43
N ALA A 325 15.65 -4.72 -3.75
CA ALA A 325 16.46 -5.21 -4.85
C ALA A 325 15.83 -4.83 -6.21
N PRO A 326 16.58 -4.17 -7.10
CA PRO A 326 16.08 -3.86 -8.44
C PRO A 326 15.89 -5.15 -9.24
N PRO A 327 14.76 -5.32 -9.94
CA PRO A 327 14.60 -6.39 -10.92
C PRO A 327 15.67 -6.32 -12.03
N ALA A 328 16.01 -7.45 -12.61
CA ALA A 328 16.97 -7.49 -13.72
C ALA A 328 16.52 -6.57 -14.87
N GLY A 329 17.46 -5.78 -15.40
CA GLY A 329 17.20 -4.83 -16.49
C GLY A 329 16.52 -3.52 -16.05
N SER A 330 16.46 -3.24 -14.76
CA SER A 330 15.91 -1.98 -14.24
C SER A 330 16.73 -0.77 -14.65
N SER A 331 16.05 0.36 -14.89
CA SER A 331 16.70 1.65 -15.14
C SER A 331 17.22 2.26 -13.83
N PRO A 332 18.41 2.84 -13.79
CA PRO A 332 18.90 3.59 -12.62
C PRO A 332 18.02 4.78 -12.24
N ALA A 333 17.24 5.33 -13.18
CA ALA A 333 16.33 6.45 -12.92
C ALA A 333 15.10 6.07 -12.09
N GLY A 334 14.66 4.82 -12.18
CA GLY A 334 13.52 4.31 -11.43
C GLY A 334 13.13 2.89 -11.82
N TRP A 335 12.55 2.16 -10.86
CA TRP A 335 12.11 0.79 -11.03
C TRP A 335 11.04 0.43 -9.99
N TYR A 336 10.35 -0.69 -10.23
CA TYR A 336 9.42 -1.31 -9.27
C TYR A 336 10.01 -2.63 -8.75
N GLY A 337 10.16 -2.73 -7.44
CA GLY A 337 10.63 -3.91 -6.73
C GLY A 337 9.50 -4.77 -6.19
N CYS A 338 9.71 -5.35 -5.02
CA CYS A 338 8.68 -6.15 -4.34
C CYS A 338 7.67 -5.23 -3.61
N GLY A 339 6.72 -4.63 -4.33
CA GLY A 339 5.70 -3.75 -3.76
C GLY A 339 6.20 -2.35 -3.39
N ILE A 340 7.29 -1.92 -3.98
CA ILE A 340 7.89 -0.62 -3.73
C ILE A 340 8.48 -0.03 -5.01
N PHE A 341 8.30 1.27 -5.22
CA PHE A 341 8.99 2.04 -6.26
C PHE A 341 10.32 2.56 -5.75
N TYR A 342 11.28 2.66 -6.63
CA TYR A 342 12.46 3.49 -6.49
C TYR A 342 12.43 4.62 -7.51
N SER A 343 12.76 5.83 -7.07
CA SER A 343 12.97 7.01 -7.91
C SER A 343 14.28 7.69 -7.51
N MET A 344 15.14 7.97 -8.47
CA MET A 344 16.47 8.55 -8.23
C MET A 344 16.41 9.85 -7.39
N ASN A 345 15.37 10.66 -7.54
CA ASN A 345 15.25 11.95 -6.84
C ASN A 345 14.59 11.86 -5.46
N LEU A 346 13.76 10.85 -5.23
CA LEU A 346 12.92 10.74 -4.03
C LEU A 346 13.25 9.53 -3.16
N GLY A 347 13.99 8.54 -3.70
CA GLY A 347 14.28 7.30 -3.01
C GLY A 347 13.18 6.26 -3.20
N PHE A 348 12.87 5.51 -2.14
CA PHE A 348 11.95 4.38 -2.13
C PHE A 348 10.56 4.80 -1.64
N GLY A 349 9.51 4.20 -2.16
CA GLY A 349 8.15 4.47 -1.71
C GLY A 349 7.07 3.85 -2.58
N HIS A 350 5.86 4.37 -2.46
CA HIS A 350 4.74 4.00 -3.31
C HIS A 350 3.78 5.18 -3.46
N ASN A 351 2.98 5.18 -4.50
CA ASN A 351 1.85 6.08 -4.67
C ASN A 351 0.54 5.32 -4.48
N GLY A 352 -0.52 6.04 -4.19
CA GLY A 352 -1.86 5.50 -4.05
C GLY A 352 -2.86 6.37 -4.77
N ALA A 353 -3.72 5.76 -5.59
CA ALA A 353 -4.84 6.39 -6.24
C ALA A 353 -6.11 5.58 -5.96
N HIS A 354 -7.11 6.23 -5.40
CA HIS A 354 -8.46 5.73 -5.17
C HIS A 354 -9.44 6.85 -5.48
N GLU A 355 -10.67 6.53 -5.85
CA GLU A 355 -11.67 7.59 -6.02
C GLU A 355 -11.71 8.50 -4.78
N GLY A 356 -11.53 9.80 -5.00
CA GLY A 356 -11.48 10.81 -3.95
C GLY A 356 -10.12 10.99 -3.24
N TYR A 357 -9.09 10.19 -3.54
CA TYR A 357 -7.80 10.30 -2.86
C TYR A 357 -6.64 9.97 -3.77
N LEU A 358 -5.62 10.82 -3.74
CA LEU A 358 -4.32 10.55 -4.35
C LEU A 358 -3.23 10.78 -3.30
N SER A 359 -2.26 9.89 -3.20
CA SER A 359 -1.20 9.96 -2.19
C SER A 359 0.16 9.51 -2.70
N ARG A 360 1.19 9.97 -2.01
CA ARG A 360 2.57 9.57 -2.21
C ARG A 360 3.23 9.35 -0.86
N MET A 361 3.92 8.23 -0.67
CA MET A 361 4.88 8.02 0.41
C MET A 361 6.27 7.79 -0.18
N VAL A 362 7.29 8.44 0.38
CA VAL A 362 8.68 8.31 -0.06
C VAL A 362 9.64 8.36 1.10
N THR A 363 10.75 7.63 1.01
CA THR A 363 11.90 7.73 1.93
C THR A 363 13.21 7.61 1.18
N ASP A 364 14.14 8.49 1.52
CA ASP A 364 15.54 8.42 1.10
C ASP A 364 16.39 8.21 2.35
N PRO A 365 16.78 6.97 2.65
CA PRO A 365 17.53 6.66 3.87
C PRO A 365 18.91 7.32 3.89
N ASP A 366 19.55 7.50 2.74
CA ASP A 366 20.88 8.15 2.64
C ASP A 366 20.78 9.64 3.01
N ALA A 367 19.67 10.28 2.66
CA ALA A 367 19.37 11.66 3.02
C ALA A 367 18.73 11.81 4.41
N GLY A 368 18.32 10.72 5.04
CA GLY A 368 17.54 10.71 6.29
C GLY A 368 16.17 11.37 6.13
N PHE A 369 15.59 11.32 4.92
CA PHE A 369 14.36 12.00 4.53
C PHE A 369 13.20 11.02 4.38
N THR A 370 12.03 11.37 4.91
CA THR A 370 10.76 10.67 4.65
C THR A 370 9.65 11.69 4.46
N ALA A 371 8.78 11.47 3.49
CA ALA A 371 7.58 12.30 3.30
C ALA A 371 6.36 11.47 2.93
N VAL A 372 5.20 11.93 3.40
CA VAL A 372 3.88 11.45 2.97
C VAL A 372 3.07 12.68 2.55
N ALA A 373 2.64 12.70 1.30
CA ALA A 373 1.74 13.71 0.77
C ALA A 373 0.43 13.08 0.32
N PHE A 374 -0.70 13.77 0.51
CA PHE A 374 -1.95 13.37 -0.12
C PHE A 374 -2.80 14.58 -0.49
N THR A 375 -3.66 14.37 -1.50
CA THR A 375 -4.81 15.22 -1.81
C THR A 375 -6.09 14.41 -1.69
N ASN A 376 -7.16 15.06 -1.25
CA ASN A 376 -8.46 14.42 -1.04
C ASN A 376 -9.40 14.56 -2.27
N THR A 377 -8.82 14.47 -3.45
CA THR A 377 -9.56 14.53 -4.72
C THR A 377 -8.86 13.65 -5.76
N TRP A 378 -9.61 12.79 -6.39
CA TRP A 378 -9.18 11.99 -7.52
C TRP A 378 -10.38 11.43 -8.28
N ASP A 379 -10.28 11.34 -9.59
CA ASP A 379 -11.25 10.67 -10.47
C ASP A 379 -10.55 9.60 -11.30
N LEU A 380 -10.80 8.31 -10.99
CA LEU A 380 -10.23 7.18 -11.71
C LEU A 380 -10.85 6.98 -13.10
N SER A 381 -12.04 7.58 -13.36
CA SER A 381 -12.73 7.41 -14.64
C SER A 381 -12.15 8.26 -15.77
N THR A 382 -11.21 9.15 -15.45
CA THR A 382 -10.64 10.09 -16.43
C THR A 382 -9.12 10.05 -16.41
N GLU A 383 -8.51 9.46 -17.43
CA GLU A 383 -7.15 9.81 -17.84
C GLU A 383 -7.15 11.21 -18.45
N SER A 384 -7.23 12.23 -17.60
CA SER A 384 -7.26 13.62 -18.05
C SER A 384 -5.93 14.29 -17.73
N ALA A 385 -5.64 15.38 -18.45
CA ALA A 385 -4.51 16.29 -18.10
C ALA A 385 -4.56 16.78 -16.64
N MET A 386 -5.74 16.75 -15.98
CA MET A 386 -5.92 17.05 -14.57
C MET A 386 -5.37 15.94 -13.66
N SER A 387 -5.52 14.68 -14.04
CA SER A 387 -5.00 13.53 -13.28
C SER A 387 -3.47 13.55 -13.25
N GLU A 388 -2.83 13.82 -14.39
CA GLU A 388 -1.38 13.99 -14.44
C GLU A 388 -0.91 15.18 -13.57
N GLN A 389 -1.65 16.29 -13.59
CA GLN A 389 -1.32 17.47 -12.79
C GLN A 389 -1.48 17.24 -11.28
N LEU A 390 -2.45 16.41 -10.83
CA LEU A 390 -2.61 16.01 -9.43
C LEU A 390 -1.50 15.07 -8.98
N SER A 391 -1.10 14.11 -9.82
CA SER A 391 0.06 13.26 -9.56
C SER A 391 1.31 14.11 -9.40
N PHE A 392 1.50 15.10 -10.28
CA PHE A 392 2.57 16.05 -10.19
C PHE A 392 2.51 16.88 -8.90
N LEU A 393 1.31 17.28 -8.42
CA LEU A 393 1.14 18.05 -7.19
C LEU A 393 1.72 17.33 -5.96
N VAL A 394 1.38 16.04 -5.76
CA VAL A 394 1.85 15.28 -4.60
C VAL A 394 3.33 14.91 -4.73
N ASP A 395 3.81 14.59 -5.93
CA ASP A 395 5.23 14.31 -6.19
C ASP A 395 6.10 15.56 -5.98
N GLU A 396 5.66 16.70 -6.50
CA GLU A 396 6.35 17.99 -6.36
C GLU A 396 6.38 18.46 -4.91
N ALA A 397 5.30 18.21 -4.14
CA ALA A 397 5.27 18.52 -2.71
C ALA A 397 6.37 17.73 -1.97
N CYS A 398 6.52 16.43 -2.24
CA CYS A 398 7.58 15.60 -1.66
C CYS A 398 8.98 16.06 -2.10
N TYR A 399 9.16 16.36 -3.38
CA TYR A 399 10.45 16.77 -3.94
C TYR A 399 10.92 18.14 -3.38
N ARG A 400 10.04 19.14 -3.37
CA ARG A 400 10.37 20.45 -2.79
C ARG A 400 10.58 20.40 -1.28
N ALA A 401 9.80 19.55 -0.58
CA ALA A 401 10.02 19.34 0.85
C ALA A 401 11.42 18.80 1.12
N LYS A 402 11.88 17.81 0.33
CA LYS A 402 13.25 17.28 0.44
C LYS A 402 14.31 18.37 0.31
N ILE A 403 14.17 19.28 -0.68
CA ILE A 403 15.09 20.40 -0.88
C ILE A 403 15.05 21.40 0.29
N ILE A 404 13.86 21.64 0.88
CA ILE A 404 13.70 22.61 1.97
C ILE A 404 14.37 22.13 3.26
N VAL A 405 14.35 20.83 3.54
CA VAL A 405 14.84 20.26 4.81
C VAL A 405 16.29 19.74 4.75
N GLN A 406 16.91 19.72 3.58
CA GLN A 406 18.34 19.41 3.35
C GLN A 406 19.17 20.68 3.36
#